data_7ba893db27756df4f555cd5359c5fee1
#
_entry.id   7ba893db27756df4f555cd5359c5fee1
#
_cell.length_a   1.000
_cell.length_b   1.000
_cell.length_c   1.000
_cell.angle_alpha   90.00
_cell.angle_beta   90.00
_cell.angle_gamma   90.00
#
_symmetry.space_group_name_H-M   'P 1'
#
loop_
_entity.id
_entity.type
_entity.pdbx_description
1 polymer ?
#
loop_
_entity_poly.entity_id
_entity_poly.type
_entity_poly.pdbx_seq_one_letter_code
_entity_poly.pdbx_strand_id
1 'polypeptide(L)'
;MKRKLKNKLKKAAYVAVIGFIGYILIQLGIVDATTTGWSEGYPVTLQNAGDTVSVISTGQSDSALISSGGKFCLIDAGETYSGHIGVEEYLRYAGVREIEVMVITHFHSDHTSEMLDIIDNFKIKTIVIPNLSQNNVPTADYFKVFLSKVEKKGITLRPASKGDEYTVGSGTLKILADTYNDLSVNDTSVATLFTQGDFTYLSTGDGESDYEKRLLKDFKGKVTMLAAGHHGAKDSNTEKFIKAVKPDFVAISAGKDNDYGHPHKRVTDMFDRMGIPYAVTSKDGTIVYSITENKLLKNSAI
;
A
#
# COMPACT_ATOMS: atom_id res chain seq x y z
N MET A 1 -2.55 41.18 -31.17
CA MET A 1 -3.61 40.50 -30.37
C MET A 1 -4.38 39.45 -31.19
N LYS A 2 -4.96 39.79 -32.34
CA LYS A 2 -5.77 38.87 -33.18
C LYS A 2 -5.05 37.58 -33.64
N ARG A 3 -3.72 37.58 -33.91
CA ARG A 3 -2.97 36.44 -34.42
C ARG A 3 -2.72 35.39 -33.31
N LYS A 4 -2.49 35.82 -32.03
CA LYS A 4 -2.34 34.90 -30.87
C LYS A 4 -3.66 34.20 -30.52
N LEU A 5 -4.79 34.93 -30.64
CA LEU A 5 -6.12 34.35 -30.39
C LEU A 5 -6.48 33.29 -31.44
N LYS A 6 -6.18 33.58 -32.73
CA LYS A 6 -6.41 32.63 -33.84
C LYS A 6 -5.59 31.34 -33.70
N ASN A 7 -4.35 31.43 -33.16
CA ASN A 7 -3.51 30.24 -32.90
C ASN A 7 -4.02 29.44 -31.67
N LYS A 8 -4.55 30.11 -30.63
CA LYS A 8 -5.17 29.42 -29.49
C LYS A 8 -6.44 28.69 -29.90
N LEU A 9 -7.30 29.33 -30.73
CA LEU A 9 -8.52 28.68 -31.26
C LEU A 9 -8.19 27.49 -32.17
N LYS A 10 -7.15 27.57 -33.00
CA LYS A 10 -6.71 26.43 -33.82
C LYS A 10 -6.20 25.28 -33.00
N LYS A 11 -5.41 25.55 -31.91
CA LYS A 11 -4.95 24.50 -30.99
C LYS A 11 -6.12 23.85 -30.25
N ALA A 12 -7.09 24.65 -29.77
CA ALA A 12 -8.26 24.12 -29.07
C ALA A 12 -9.14 23.25 -30.00
N ALA A 13 -9.35 23.69 -31.25
CA ALA A 13 -10.08 22.92 -32.26
C ALA A 13 -9.34 21.60 -32.59
N TYR A 14 -8.01 21.62 -32.70
CA TYR A 14 -7.22 20.42 -32.99
C TYR A 14 -7.31 19.39 -31.85
N VAL A 15 -7.21 19.85 -30.60
CA VAL A 15 -7.37 18.98 -29.42
C VAL A 15 -8.78 18.40 -29.34
N ALA A 16 -9.83 19.19 -29.64
CA ALA A 16 -11.21 18.73 -29.67
C ALA A 16 -11.45 17.66 -30.75
N VAL A 17 -10.84 17.82 -31.94
CA VAL A 17 -10.96 16.86 -33.03
C VAL A 17 -10.26 15.54 -32.69
N ILE A 18 -9.07 15.60 -32.10
CA ILE A 18 -8.35 14.38 -31.66
C ILE A 18 -9.14 13.66 -30.57
N GLY A 19 -9.67 14.39 -29.59
CA GLY A 19 -10.51 13.81 -28.53
C GLY A 19 -11.77 13.17 -29.08
N PHE A 20 -12.42 13.77 -30.09
CA PHE A 20 -13.61 13.23 -30.73
C PHE A 20 -13.30 11.98 -31.56
N ILE A 21 -12.18 11.96 -32.30
CA ILE A 21 -11.73 10.77 -33.03
C ILE A 21 -11.40 9.65 -32.07
N GLY A 22 -10.68 9.92 -30.97
CA GLY A 22 -10.40 8.94 -29.93
C GLY A 22 -11.68 8.34 -29.34
N TYR A 23 -12.67 9.19 -29.03
CA TYR A 23 -13.98 8.74 -28.55
C TYR A 23 -14.70 7.81 -29.54
N ILE A 24 -14.70 8.16 -30.83
CA ILE A 24 -15.31 7.31 -31.87
C ILE A 24 -14.59 5.97 -32.00
N LEU A 25 -13.25 5.95 -31.97
CA LEU A 25 -12.48 4.73 -32.07
C LEU A 25 -12.73 3.79 -30.88
N ILE A 26 -12.94 4.33 -29.68
CA ILE A 26 -13.35 3.57 -28.50
C ILE A 26 -14.76 2.98 -28.69
N GLN A 27 -15.73 3.78 -29.17
CA GLN A 27 -17.11 3.33 -29.39
C GLN A 27 -17.21 2.26 -30.49
N LEU A 28 -16.29 2.28 -31.45
CA LEU A 28 -16.21 1.29 -32.53
C LEU A 28 -15.43 0.04 -32.13
N GLY A 29 -14.86 -0.01 -30.91
CA GLY A 29 -14.03 -1.13 -30.43
C GLY A 29 -12.71 -1.29 -31.22
N ILE A 30 -12.30 -0.25 -31.97
CA ILE A 30 -11.03 -0.26 -32.73
C ILE A 30 -9.86 0.06 -31.79
N VAL A 31 -10.12 0.83 -30.74
CA VAL A 31 -9.18 1.16 -29.66
C VAL A 31 -9.91 0.93 -28.35
N ASP A 32 -9.35 0.10 -27.50
CA ASP A 32 -9.83 -0.05 -26.13
C ASP A 32 -9.60 1.27 -25.35
N ALA A 33 -10.53 1.69 -24.53
CA ALA A 33 -10.38 2.87 -23.68
C ALA A 33 -9.14 2.78 -22.79
N THR A 34 -8.64 1.57 -22.58
CA THR A 34 -7.39 1.29 -21.85
C THR A 34 -6.12 1.51 -22.68
N THR A 35 -6.23 1.67 -24.02
CA THR A 35 -5.07 1.88 -24.92
C THR A 35 -4.87 3.32 -25.34
N THR A 36 -5.71 4.26 -24.91
CA THR A 36 -5.54 5.68 -25.22
C THR A 36 -4.53 6.33 -24.27
N GLY A 37 -3.24 6.29 -24.66
CA GLY A 37 -2.22 7.30 -24.45
C GLY A 37 -1.87 7.82 -23.03
N TRP A 38 -2.55 7.35 -21.99
CA TRP A 38 -2.22 7.68 -20.59
C TRP A 38 -1.52 6.53 -19.86
N SER A 39 -1.22 5.43 -20.59
CA SER A 39 -0.62 4.21 -20.06
C SER A 39 0.90 4.14 -20.27
N GLU A 40 1.56 5.21 -20.69
CA GLU A 40 3.02 5.22 -20.73
C GLU A 40 3.55 5.19 -19.29
N GLY A 41 3.86 3.98 -18.84
CA GLY A 41 4.53 3.75 -17.55
C GLY A 41 3.85 2.74 -16.62
N TYR A 42 2.60 2.33 -16.85
CA TYR A 42 1.94 1.39 -15.94
C TYR A 42 1.81 0.01 -16.58
N PRO A 43 2.22 -1.06 -15.90
CA PRO A 43 2.10 -2.40 -16.47
C PRO A 43 0.63 -2.76 -16.65
N VAL A 44 0.22 -3.07 -17.87
CA VAL A 44 -1.07 -3.69 -18.25
C VAL A 44 -1.38 -4.96 -17.43
N THR A 45 -0.40 -5.42 -16.69
CA THR A 45 -0.39 -6.62 -15.86
C THR A 45 -1.36 -6.57 -14.67
N LEU A 46 -1.71 -5.40 -14.10
CA LEU A 46 -2.57 -5.40 -12.91
C LEU A 46 -4.02 -5.79 -13.20
N GLN A 47 -4.60 -5.37 -14.31
CA GLN A 47 -5.98 -5.73 -14.65
C GLN A 47 -6.16 -7.22 -14.98
N ASN A 48 -5.08 -7.90 -15.37
CA ASN A 48 -5.05 -9.33 -15.71
C ASN A 48 -4.24 -10.16 -14.71
N ALA A 49 -3.70 -9.55 -13.66
CA ALA A 49 -2.80 -10.23 -12.73
C ALA A 49 -3.51 -11.18 -11.75
N GLY A 50 -4.85 -11.17 -11.74
CA GLY A 50 -5.63 -11.93 -10.76
C GLY A 50 -5.46 -11.37 -9.35
N ASP A 51 -5.43 -12.26 -8.37
CA ASP A 51 -5.26 -11.88 -6.96
C ASP A 51 -3.78 -11.54 -6.67
N THR A 52 -3.54 -10.37 -6.07
CA THR A 52 -2.19 -9.83 -5.86
C THR A 52 -2.03 -9.11 -4.52
N VAL A 53 -0.78 -9.03 -4.07
CA VAL A 53 -0.31 -8.02 -3.11
C VAL A 53 0.64 -7.08 -3.84
N SER A 54 0.36 -5.79 -3.78
CA SER A 54 1.17 -4.73 -4.37
C SER A 54 1.71 -3.82 -3.29
N VAL A 55 3.03 -3.79 -3.08
CA VAL A 55 3.71 -2.78 -2.25
C VAL A 55 4.05 -1.60 -3.15
N ILE A 56 3.41 -0.47 -2.91
CA ILE A 56 3.35 0.66 -3.83
C ILE A 56 4.62 1.53 -3.69
N SER A 57 5.22 1.90 -4.82
CA SER A 57 6.40 2.77 -4.84
C SER A 57 5.99 4.25 -4.80
N THR A 58 5.85 4.81 -3.62
CA THR A 58 5.46 6.20 -3.36
C THR A 58 6.61 7.08 -2.88
N GLY A 59 7.80 6.51 -2.73
CA GLY A 59 8.98 7.15 -2.14
C GLY A 59 9.35 6.55 -0.79
N GLN A 60 9.76 7.39 0.17
CA GLN A 60 10.05 6.95 1.55
C GLN A 60 8.74 6.91 2.35
N SER A 61 7.88 5.98 2.02
CA SER A 61 6.59 5.79 2.69
C SER A 61 6.06 4.37 2.48
N ASP A 62 5.01 3.97 3.18
CA ASP A 62 4.47 2.62 3.12
C ASP A 62 3.00 2.60 2.70
N SER A 63 2.70 1.78 1.73
CA SER A 63 1.33 1.44 1.35
C SER A 63 1.30 0.11 0.61
N ALA A 64 0.35 -0.75 0.96
CA ALA A 64 0.15 -2.02 0.28
C ALA A 64 -1.32 -2.25 -0.09
N LEU A 65 -1.56 -2.57 -1.36
CA LEU A 65 -2.86 -2.96 -1.88
C LEU A 65 -2.94 -4.49 -2.00
N ILE A 66 -3.93 -5.08 -1.36
CA ILE A 66 -4.29 -6.50 -1.53
C ILE A 66 -5.52 -6.55 -2.42
N SER A 67 -5.42 -7.27 -3.54
CA SER A 67 -6.53 -7.60 -4.44
C SER A 67 -6.82 -9.09 -4.32
N SER A 68 -8.06 -9.45 -3.99
CA SER A 68 -8.49 -10.83 -3.80
C SER A 68 -9.94 -10.99 -4.23
N GLY A 69 -10.22 -11.88 -5.19
CA GLY A 69 -11.57 -12.14 -5.67
C GLY A 69 -12.33 -10.88 -6.12
N GLY A 70 -11.62 -9.90 -6.70
CA GLY A 70 -12.19 -8.61 -7.10
C GLY A 70 -12.55 -7.67 -5.95
N LYS A 71 -12.06 -7.94 -4.74
CA LYS A 71 -12.18 -7.11 -3.54
C LYS A 71 -10.82 -6.60 -3.10
N PHE A 72 -10.81 -5.47 -2.40
CA PHE A 72 -9.58 -4.76 -2.10
C PHE A 72 -9.44 -4.46 -0.61
N CYS A 73 -8.22 -4.62 -0.12
CA CYS A 73 -7.79 -4.14 1.18
C CYS A 73 -6.58 -3.22 0.98
N LEU A 74 -6.58 -2.09 1.68
CA LEU A 74 -5.45 -1.17 1.69
C LEU A 74 -4.83 -1.17 3.08
N ILE A 75 -3.51 -1.35 3.16
CA ILE A 75 -2.73 -1.20 4.39
C ILE A 75 -1.86 0.03 4.21
N ASP A 76 -2.10 1.05 5.01
CA ASP A 76 -1.53 2.39 4.97
C ASP A 76 -1.81 3.18 3.68
N ALA A 77 -1.72 4.49 3.80
CA ALA A 77 -2.06 5.45 2.75
C ALA A 77 -0.86 6.24 2.23
N GLY A 78 0.34 5.88 2.67
CA GLY A 78 1.58 6.44 2.18
C GLY A 78 1.69 7.96 2.24
N GLU A 79 2.74 8.45 1.62
CA GLU A 79 3.01 9.85 1.30
C GLU A 79 3.59 9.92 -0.10
N THR A 80 3.08 10.80 -0.95
CA THR A 80 3.61 10.94 -2.32
C THR A 80 4.81 11.85 -2.35
N TYR A 81 5.93 11.32 -2.75
CA TYR A 81 7.16 12.08 -3.00
C TYR A 81 7.25 12.49 -4.47
N SER A 82 7.93 13.61 -4.72
CA SER A 82 8.12 14.13 -6.08
C SER A 82 8.74 13.07 -7.00
N GLY A 83 8.14 12.85 -8.16
CA GLY A 83 8.59 11.85 -9.14
C GLY A 83 8.04 10.44 -8.91
N HIS A 84 7.17 10.27 -7.91
CA HIS A 84 6.44 9.02 -7.65
C HIS A 84 4.96 9.22 -7.92
N ILE A 85 4.25 8.12 -8.16
CA ILE A 85 2.79 8.11 -8.18
C ILE A 85 2.26 8.08 -6.75
N GLY A 86 1.11 8.73 -6.52
CA GLY A 86 0.41 8.62 -5.25
C GLY A 86 -0.32 7.30 -5.08
N VAL A 87 -0.64 6.98 -3.84
CA VAL A 87 -1.48 5.81 -3.52
C VAL A 87 -2.85 5.96 -4.18
N GLU A 88 -3.46 7.14 -4.11
CA GLU A 88 -4.75 7.41 -4.75
C GLU A 88 -4.70 7.13 -6.26
N GLU A 89 -3.66 7.61 -6.94
CA GLU A 89 -3.48 7.41 -8.37
C GLU A 89 -3.29 5.91 -8.68
N TYR A 90 -2.49 5.20 -7.88
CA TYR A 90 -2.30 3.76 -8.03
C TYR A 90 -3.61 2.98 -7.85
N LEU A 91 -4.42 3.33 -6.85
CA LEU A 91 -5.74 2.71 -6.63
C LEU A 91 -6.67 2.89 -7.82
N ARG A 92 -6.71 4.10 -8.42
CA ARG A 92 -7.49 4.36 -9.64
C ARG A 92 -7.01 3.50 -10.79
N TYR A 93 -5.71 3.41 -10.94
CA TYR A 93 -5.07 2.61 -11.97
C TYR A 93 -5.36 1.10 -11.80
N ALA A 94 -5.30 0.60 -10.56
CA ALA A 94 -5.67 -0.77 -10.23
C ALA A 94 -7.19 -1.05 -10.38
N GLY A 95 -8.00 -0.05 -10.77
CA GLY A 95 -9.43 -0.21 -10.95
C GLY A 95 -10.23 -0.28 -9.65
N VAL A 96 -9.62 0.12 -8.53
CA VAL A 96 -10.29 0.14 -7.22
C VAL A 96 -11.44 1.15 -7.24
N ARG A 97 -12.62 0.73 -6.80
CA ARG A 97 -13.78 1.60 -6.60
C ARG A 97 -14.29 1.55 -5.17
N GLU A 98 -14.14 0.40 -4.53
CA GLU A 98 -14.55 0.15 -3.16
C GLU A 98 -13.45 -0.61 -2.44
N ILE A 99 -13.11 -0.18 -1.22
CA ILE A 99 -12.16 -0.82 -0.31
C ILE A 99 -12.97 -1.49 0.80
N GLU A 100 -12.83 -2.81 0.95
CA GLU A 100 -13.52 -3.59 1.99
C GLU A 100 -13.02 -3.20 3.38
N VAL A 101 -11.69 -3.14 3.52
CA VAL A 101 -11.04 -2.70 4.74
C VAL A 101 -9.77 -1.90 4.42
N MET A 102 -9.62 -0.77 5.06
CA MET A 102 -8.41 0.04 5.08
C MET A 102 -7.82 -0.05 6.49
N VAL A 103 -6.58 -0.44 6.60
CA VAL A 103 -5.86 -0.50 7.88
C VAL A 103 -4.85 0.64 7.91
N ILE A 104 -4.89 1.45 8.94
CA ILE A 104 -3.83 2.39 9.29
C ILE A 104 -3.01 1.74 10.38
N THR A 105 -1.76 1.40 10.07
CA THR A 105 -0.89 0.72 11.03
C THR A 105 -0.54 1.64 12.20
N HIS A 106 -0.15 2.87 11.91
CA HIS A 106 0.09 3.93 12.89
C HIS A 106 -0.01 5.32 12.23
N PHE A 107 0.14 6.39 13.00
CA PHE A 107 -0.18 7.75 12.54
C PHE A 107 1.04 8.61 12.17
N HIS A 108 2.13 8.05 11.67
CA HIS A 108 3.16 8.85 11.00
C HIS A 108 2.71 9.29 9.61
N SER A 109 3.26 10.40 9.11
CA SER A 109 2.85 11.01 7.84
C SER A 109 3.06 10.10 6.65
N ASP A 110 4.19 9.40 6.62
CA ASP A 110 4.56 8.46 5.56
C ASP A 110 3.68 7.20 5.49
N HIS A 111 2.72 7.06 6.43
CA HIS A 111 1.65 6.05 6.42
C HIS A 111 0.24 6.63 6.24
N THR A 112 0.06 7.96 6.39
CA THR A 112 -1.28 8.56 6.48
C THR A 112 -1.51 9.78 5.61
N SER A 113 -0.51 10.30 4.90
CA SER A 113 -0.63 11.58 4.20
C SER A 113 -1.75 11.60 3.16
N GLU A 114 -1.94 10.52 2.38
CA GLU A 114 -3.02 10.45 1.39
C GLU A 114 -4.35 9.91 1.94
N MET A 115 -4.42 9.58 3.24
CA MET A 115 -5.60 8.98 3.85
C MET A 115 -6.88 9.80 3.62
N LEU A 116 -6.80 11.13 3.73
CA LEU A 116 -7.97 12.00 3.57
C LEU A 116 -8.46 12.07 2.12
N ASP A 117 -7.55 12.02 1.15
CA ASP A 117 -7.88 12.04 -0.28
C ASP A 117 -8.48 10.69 -0.69
N ILE A 118 -7.96 9.60 -0.16
CA ILE A 118 -8.51 8.26 -0.38
C ILE A 118 -9.92 8.15 0.20
N ILE A 119 -10.18 8.69 1.41
CA ILE A 119 -11.52 8.75 2.00
C ILE A 119 -12.48 9.57 1.15
N ASP A 120 -12.01 10.66 0.54
CA ASP A 120 -12.87 11.50 -0.31
C ASP A 120 -13.24 10.84 -1.64
N ASN A 121 -12.31 10.10 -2.22
CA ASN A 121 -12.38 9.65 -3.60
C ASN A 121 -12.79 8.19 -3.78
N PHE A 122 -12.72 7.36 -2.73
CA PHE A 122 -13.11 5.95 -2.79
C PHE A 122 -14.23 5.64 -1.80
N LYS A 123 -14.99 4.62 -2.11
CA LYS A 123 -15.92 4.03 -1.16
C LYS A 123 -15.15 3.09 -0.24
N ILE A 124 -15.21 3.32 1.07
CA ILE A 124 -14.54 2.50 2.08
C ILE A 124 -15.61 1.96 3.04
N LYS A 125 -15.62 0.65 3.30
CA LYS A 125 -16.58 0.06 4.24
C LYS A 125 -16.10 0.19 5.67
N THR A 126 -14.86 -0.20 5.93
CA THR A 126 -14.29 -0.21 7.27
C THR A 126 -12.89 0.39 7.25
N ILE A 127 -12.61 1.23 8.24
CA ILE A 127 -11.25 1.69 8.55
C ILE A 127 -10.88 1.12 9.91
N VAL A 128 -9.74 0.43 9.97
CA VAL A 128 -9.13 -0.07 11.20
C VAL A 128 -7.95 0.84 11.55
N ILE A 129 -7.92 1.31 12.78
CA ILE A 129 -6.85 2.17 13.31
C ILE A 129 -6.25 1.53 14.56
N PRO A 130 -5.04 1.93 14.99
CA PRO A 130 -4.51 1.51 16.28
C PRO A 130 -5.53 1.72 17.42
N ASN A 131 -5.54 0.81 18.38
CA ASN A 131 -6.33 0.98 19.61
C ASN A 131 -5.59 1.96 20.54
N LEU A 132 -5.79 3.25 20.29
CA LEU A 132 -5.03 4.34 20.94
C LEU A 132 -5.51 4.54 22.39
N SER A 133 -4.56 4.60 23.32
CA SER A 133 -4.81 5.16 24.63
C SER A 133 -4.99 6.69 24.55
N GLN A 134 -5.56 7.31 25.58
CA GLN A 134 -5.73 8.77 25.61
C GLN A 134 -4.44 9.56 25.40
N ASN A 135 -3.28 8.97 25.76
CA ASN A 135 -1.97 9.59 25.61
C ASN A 135 -1.41 9.51 24.17
N ASN A 136 -1.93 8.59 23.34
CA ASN A 136 -1.44 8.32 21.99
C ASN A 136 -2.43 8.78 20.89
N VAL A 137 -3.50 9.47 21.25
CA VAL A 137 -4.42 10.05 20.26
C VAL A 137 -3.72 11.18 19.53
N PRO A 138 -3.65 11.17 18.20
CA PRO A 138 -3.07 12.28 17.45
C PRO A 138 -3.77 13.59 17.77
N THR A 139 -3.01 14.60 18.17
CA THR A 139 -3.55 15.94 18.51
C THR A 139 -3.62 16.86 17.28
N ALA A 140 -3.06 16.45 16.16
CA ALA A 140 -3.02 17.22 14.94
C ALA A 140 -4.44 17.45 14.36
N ASP A 141 -4.64 18.61 13.76
CA ASP A 141 -5.95 18.97 13.20
C ASP A 141 -6.41 18.02 12.10
N TYR A 142 -5.47 17.39 11.35
CA TYR A 142 -5.81 16.40 10.34
C TYR A 142 -6.57 15.19 10.92
N PHE A 143 -6.29 14.80 12.18
CA PHE A 143 -7.00 13.69 12.82
C PHE A 143 -8.46 14.04 13.11
N LYS A 144 -8.74 15.29 13.48
CA LYS A 144 -10.12 15.76 13.63
C LYS A 144 -10.86 15.78 12.29
N VAL A 145 -10.15 16.21 11.22
CA VAL A 145 -10.69 16.18 9.85
C VAL A 145 -10.97 14.74 9.42
N PHE A 146 -10.05 13.82 9.71
CA PHE A 146 -10.23 12.38 9.47
C PHE A 146 -11.52 11.86 10.13
N LEU A 147 -11.69 12.06 11.43
CA LEU A 147 -12.90 11.60 12.15
C LEU A 147 -14.18 12.20 11.57
N SER A 148 -14.17 13.48 11.24
CA SER A 148 -15.32 14.17 10.61
C SER A 148 -15.66 13.59 9.23
N LYS A 149 -14.65 13.27 8.42
CA LYS A 149 -14.86 12.66 7.10
C LYS A 149 -15.41 11.23 7.22
N VAL A 150 -14.86 10.43 8.13
CA VAL A 150 -15.32 9.06 8.42
C VAL A 150 -16.80 9.06 8.81
N GLU A 151 -17.19 9.94 9.74
CA GLU A 151 -18.58 10.10 10.17
C GLU A 151 -19.48 10.54 8.98
N LYS A 152 -19.09 11.59 8.28
CA LYS A 152 -19.85 12.13 7.14
C LYS A 152 -20.06 11.12 6.01
N LYS A 153 -19.07 10.26 5.77
CA LYS A 153 -19.12 9.22 4.73
C LYS A 153 -19.81 7.94 5.22
N GLY A 154 -20.16 7.84 6.50
CA GLY A 154 -20.76 6.64 7.08
C GLY A 154 -19.82 5.43 7.10
N ILE A 155 -18.51 5.66 7.16
CA ILE A 155 -17.50 4.60 7.19
C ILE A 155 -17.47 3.99 8.60
N THR A 156 -17.41 2.67 8.67
CA THR A 156 -17.25 1.97 9.95
C THR A 156 -15.81 2.15 10.45
N LEU A 157 -15.63 2.91 11.54
CA LEU A 157 -14.32 3.05 12.19
C LEU A 157 -14.18 2.01 13.30
N ARG A 158 -13.08 1.26 13.31
CA ARG A 158 -12.77 0.23 14.29
C ARG A 158 -11.39 0.43 14.90
N PRO A 159 -11.28 0.57 16.22
CA PRO A 159 -9.99 0.32 16.89
C PRO A 159 -9.60 -1.15 16.63
N ALA A 160 -8.32 -1.37 16.31
CA ALA A 160 -7.80 -2.72 16.12
C ALA A 160 -7.91 -3.52 17.41
N SER A 161 -8.34 -4.76 17.27
CA SER A 161 -8.34 -5.73 18.36
C SER A 161 -7.71 -7.02 17.87
N LYS A 162 -6.75 -7.53 18.65
CA LYS A 162 -6.08 -8.78 18.32
C LYS A 162 -7.09 -9.92 18.15
N GLY A 163 -7.00 -10.58 17.01
CA GLY A 163 -7.89 -11.66 16.63
C GLY A 163 -9.06 -11.25 15.74
N ASP A 164 -9.30 -9.94 15.53
CA ASP A 164 -10.29 -9.48 14.57
C ASP A 164 -9.96 -9.99 13.17
N GLU A 165 -10.97 -10.38 12.42
CA GLU A 165 -10.86 -10.91 11.07
C GLU A 165 -11.79 -10.16 10.11
N TYR A 166 -11.27 -9.84 8.93
CA TYR A 166 -11.99 -9.15 7.85
C TYR A 166 -11.90 -9.96 6.57
N THR A 167 -13.06 -10.25 5.97
CA THR A 167 -13.09 -10.93 4.66
C THR A 167 -12.71 -9.96 3.55
N VAL A 168 -11.74 -10.35 2.72
CA VAL A 168 -11.32 -9.63 1.52
C VAL A 168 -11.38 -10.60 0.34
N GLY A 169 -12.49 -10.60 -0.37
CA GLY A 169 -12.72 -11.52 -1.49
C GLY A 169 -12.63 -12.99 -1.07
N SER A 170 -11.64 -13.70 -1.58
CA SER A 170 -11.37 -15.12 -1.28
C SER A 170 -10.43 -15.31 -0.10
N GLY A 171 -9.92 -14.23 0.49
CA GLY A 171 -8.99 -14.25 1.61
C GLY A 171 -9.54 -13.62 2.88
N THR A 172 -8.75 -13.70 3.94
CA THR A 172 -9.03 -13.13 5.26
C THR A 172 -7.86 -12.32 5.75
N LEU A 173 -8.11 -11.09 6.17
CA LEU A 173 -7.15 -10.26 6.89
C LEU A 173 -7.40 -10.40 8.39
N LYS A 174 -6.39 -10.81 9.13
CA LYS A 174 -6.43 -10.98 10.58
C LYS A 174 -5.53 -9.96 11.27
N ILE A 175 -6.04 -9.34 12.34
CA ILE A 175 -5.23 -8.50 13.24
C ILE A 175 -4.45 -9.41 14.20
N LEU A 176 -3.13 -9.36 14.11
CA LEU A 176 -2.23 -10.17 14.96
C LEU A 176 -1.84 -9.45 16.25
N ALA A 177 -1.65 -8.14 16.15
CA ALA A 177 -1.36 -7.28 17.29
C ALA A 177 -2.09 -5.97 17.12
N ASP A 178 -2.65 -5.49 18.21
CA ASP A 178 -3.17 -4.16 18.41
C ASP A 178 -2.14 -3.29 19.13
N THR A 179 -2.50 -2.07 19.45
CA THR A 179 -1.60 -1.14 20.13
C THR A 179 -1.15 -1.66 21.48
N TYR A 180 0.18 -1.65 21.69
CA TYR A 180 0.75 -1.79 23.01
C TYR A 180 0.86 -0.38 23.64
N ASN A 181 0.08 -0.12 24.69
CA ASN A 181 0.13 1.15 25.42
C ASN A 181 1.55 1.46 25.95
N ASP A 182 1.92 2.72 25.98
CA ASP A 182 3.17 3.28 26.53
C ASP A 182 4.44 3.13 25.65
N LEU A 183 4.29 2.89 24.35
CA LEU A 183 5.40 2.75 23.43
C LEU A 183 5.52 3.95 22.48
N SER A 184 6.59 3.92 21.67
CA SER A 184 6.77 4.87 20.57
C SER A 184 5.59 4.81 19.60
N VAL A 185 5.39 5.83 18.77
CA VAL A 185 4.34 5.83 17.75
C VAL A 185 4.50 4.62 16.80
N ASN A 186 5.73 4.26 16.45
CA ASN A 186 6.04 3.06 15.65
C ASN A 186 5.49 1.79 16.29
N ASP A 187 5.69 1.61 17.59
CA ASP A 187 5.23 0.43 18.32
C ASP A 187 3.71 0.42 18.59
N THR A 188 2.99 1.48 18.19
CA THR A 188 1.52 1.42 18.12
C THR A 188 1.01 0.71 16.86
N SER A 189 1.89 0.25 15.99
CA SER A 189 1.56 -0.38 14.72
C SER A 189 0.60 -1.56 14.88
N VAL A 190 -0.37 -1.62 13.99
CA VAL A 190 -1.29 -2.76 13.84
C VAL A 190 -0.63 -3.81 12.96
N ALA A 191 -0.27 -4.96 13.53
CA ALA A 191 0.22 -6.09 12.73
C ALA A 191 -0.95 -6.82 12.07
N THR A 192 -0.81 -7.11 10.78
CA THR A 192 -1.82 -7.80 9.99
C THR A 192 -1.25 -9.02 9.29
N LEU A 193 -2.07 -10.07 9.20
CA LEU A 193 -1.80 -11.25 8.40
C LEU A 193 -2.95 -11.45 7.42
N PHE A 194 -2.69 -11.31 6.14
CA PHE A 194 -3.61 -11.73 5.10
C PHE A 194 -3.34 -13.18 4.72
N THR A 195 -4.40 -13.97 4.55
CA THR A 195 -4.32 -15.39 4.17
C THR A 195 -5.31 -15.69 3.06
N GLN A 196 -4.85 -16.36 2.00
CA GLN A 196 -5.69 -16.90 0.93
C GLN A 196 -5.12 -18.22 0.45
N GLY A 197 -5.81 -19.33 0.72
CA GLY A 197 -5.26 -20.66 0.52
C GLY A 197 -3.95 -20.84 1.29
N ASP A 198 -2.88 -21.21 0.60
CA ASP A 198 -1.55 -21.37 1.18
C ASP A 198 -0.72 -20.07 1.20
N PHE A 199 -1.21 -19.02 0.55
CA PHE A 199 -0.53 -17.72 0.52
C PHE A 199 -0.78 -16.94 1.80
N THR A 200 0.29 -16.34 2.33
CA THR A 200 0.22 -15.44 3.50
C THR A 200 1.06 -14.18 3.29
N TYR A 201 0.49 -13.03 3.65
CA TYR A 201 1.19 -11.75 3.66
C TYR A 201 1.15 -11.15 5.06
N LEU A 202 2.33 -10.92 5.64
CA LEU A 202 2.50 -10.33 6.96
C LEU A 202 3.00 -8.88 6.82
N SER A 203 2.31 -7.95 7.47
CA SER A 203 2.78 -6.58 7.68
C SER A 203 2.81 -6.28 9.18
N THR A 204 3.87 -5.63 9.64
CA THR A 204 4.06 -5.21 11.03
C THR A 204 4.09 -3.69 11.19
N GLY A 205 3.82 -2.95 10.09
CA GLY A 205 4.06 -1.51 10.06
C GLY A 205 5.49 -1.20 10.49
N ASP A 206 5.67 -0.19 11.31
CA ASP A 206 6.96 0.26 11.80
C ASP A 206 7.37 -0.32 13.16
N GLY A 207 6.67 -1.37 13.61
CA GLY A 207 6.98 -2.03 14.87
C GLY A 207 8.45 -2.42 14.99
N GLU A 208 9.07 -2.02 16.10
CA GLU A 208 10.49 -2.19 16.35
C GLU A 208 10.81 -3.53 17.07
N SER A 209 12.04 -3.73 17.47
CA SER A 209 12.53 -5.02 18.01
C SER A 209 11.75 -5.51 19.24
N ASP A 210 11.27 -4.61 20.09
CA ASP A 210 10.47 -4.98 21.26
C ASP A 210 9.02 -5.31 20.88
N TYR A 211 8.48 -4.64 19.85
CA TYR A 211 7.23 -5.01 19.23
C TYR A 211 7.30 -6.42 18.62
N GLU A 212 8.34 -6.71 17.83
CA GLU A 212 8.56 -8.05 17.25
C GLU A 212 8.65 -9.15 18.33
N LYS A 213 9.33 -8.89 19.43
CA LYS A 213 9.42 -9.84 20.57
C LYS A 213 8.04 -10.15 21.17
N ARG A 214 7.14 -9.16 21.20
CA ARG A 214 5.78 -9.35 21.71
C ARG A 214 4.93 -10.10 20.69
N LEU A 215 4.99 -9.69 19.42
CA LEU A 215 4.29 -10.38 18.35
C LEU A 215 4.65 -11.88 18.31
N LEU A 216 5.92 -12.23 18.51
CA LEU A 216 6.39 -13.62 18.53
C LEU A 216 5.89 -14.47 19.72
N LYS A 217 5.25 -13.88 20.73
CA LYS A 217 4.58 -14.67 21.78
C LYS A 217 3.32 -15.33 21.23
N ASP A 218 2.66 -14.66 20.30
CA ASP A 218 1.34 -15.00 19.80
C ASP A 218 1.35 -15.55 18.37
N PHE A 219 2.33 -15.14 17.57
CA PHE A 219 2.46 -15.57 16.18
C PHE A 219 3.84 -16.18 15.92
N LYS A 220 3.82 -17.41 15.45
CA LYS A 220 5.00 -18.14 14.93
C LYS A 220 4.52 -18.99 13.77
N GLY A 221 5.10 -18.78 12.61
CA GLY A 221 4.70 -19.55 11.45
C GLY A 221 5.36 -19.00 10.20
N LYS A 222 5.55 -19.88 9.22
CA LYS A 222 6.07 -19.49 7.92
C LYS A 222 5.07 -18.55 7.24
N VAL A 223 5.59 -17.50 6.61
CA VAL A 223 4.81 -16.61 5.75
C VAL A 223 5.36 -16.63 4.33
N THR A 224 4.49 -16.47 3.34
CA THR A 224 4.91 -16.41 1.94
C THR A 224 5.59 -15.07 1.66
N MET A 225 4.96 -13.98 2.04
CA MET A 225 5.46 -12.63 1.82
C MET A 225 5.47 -11.83 3.13
N LEU A 226 6.56 -11.13 3.38
CA LEU A 226 6.72 -10.19 4.49
C LEU A 226 6.94 -8.79 3.96
N ALA A 227 6.18 -7.80 4.46
CA ALA A 227 6.60 -6.42 4.40
C ALA A 227 7.73 -6.21 5.42
N ALA A 228 8.88 -5.71 4.97
CA ALA A 228 9.97 -5.40 5.89
C ALA A 228 9.53 -4.27 6.83
N GLY A 229 9.56 -4.52 8.13
CA GLY A 229 9.15 -3.54 9.12
C GLY A 229 9.99 -2.26 9.04
N HIS A 230 9.33 -1.11 9.20
CA HIS A 230 9.95 0.21 9.27
C HIS A 230 10.92 0.45 8.09
N HIS A 231 10.43 0.22 6.87
CA HIS A 231 11.18 0.41 5.61
C HIS A 231 12.53 -0.33 5.54
N GLY A 232 12.67 -1.42 6.28
CA GLY A 232 13.95 -2.13 6.41
C GLY A 232 14.92 -1.47 7.40
N ALA A 233 14.41 -0.80 8.44
CA ALA A 233 15.21 -0.23 9.52
C ALA A 233 15.96 -1.28 10.32
N LYS A 234 17.14 -0.90 10.85
CA LYS A 234 17.97 -1.78 11.67
C LYS A 234 17.36 -2.13 13.03
N ASP A 235 16.44 -1.31 13.49
CA ASP A 235 15.76 -1.45 14.78
C ASP A 235 14.52 -2.35 14.68
N SER A 236 14.14 -2.70 13.43
CA SER A 236 13.16 -3.72 13.06
C SER A 236 13.85 -4.87 12.32
N ASN A 237 13.07 -5.85 11.86
CA ASN A 237 13.57 -7.01 11.09
C ASN A 237 14.66 -7.79 11.82
N THR A 238 14.47 -8.02 13.13
CA THR A 238 15.48 -8.76 13.91
C THR A 238 15.68 -10.17 13.36
N GLU A 239 16.92 -10.67 13.39
CA GLU A 239 17.22 -12.02 12.89
C GLU A 239 16.38 -13.09 13.60
N LYS A 240 16.04 -12.87 14.88
CA LYS A 240 15.13 -13.73 15.66
C LYS A 240 13.73 -13.74 15.06
N PHE A 241 13.21 -12.57 14.68
CA PHE A 241 11.91 -12.42 14.05
C PHE A 241 11.89 -13.11 12.68
N ILE A 242 12.85 -12.80 11.84
CA ILE A 242 12.95 -13.40 10.49
C ILE A 242 13.08 -14.92 10.54
N LYS A 243 13.88 -15.47 11.47
CA LYS A 243 13.99 -16.92 11.68
C LYS A 243 12.69 -17.57 12.17
N ALA A 244 11.85 -16.83 12.88
CA ALA A 244 10.58 -17.33 13.39
C ALA A 244 9.48 -17.31 12.32
N VAL A 245 9.41 -16.23 11.51
CA VAL A 245 8.38 -16.08 10.47
C VAL A 245 8.77 -16.68 9.11
N LYS A 246 10.07 -16.94 8.89
CA LYS A 246 10.64 -17.66 7.73
C LYS A 246 10.00 -17.24 6.40
N PRO A 247 10.08 -15.97 6.00
CA PRO A 247 9.43 -15.52 4.78
C PRO A 247 10.07 -16.17 3.55
N ASP A 248 9.23 -16.52 2.55
CA ASP A 248 9.73 -16.96 1.24
C ASP A 248 10.19 -15.77 0.40
N PHE A 249 9.62 -14.58 0.64
CA PHE A 249 9.95 -13.35 -0.05
C PHE A 249 9.74 -12.13 0.89
N VAL A 250 10.60 -11.11 0.74
CA VAL A 250 10.47 -9.85 1.49
C VAL A 250 10.30 -8.69 0.53
N ALA A 251 9.25 -7.86 0.73
CA ALA A 251 9.11 -6.58 0.07
C ALA A 251 9.55 -5.47 1.01
N ILE A 252 10.37 -4.55 0.51
CA ILE A 252 10.89 -3.41 1.27
C ILE A 252 10.39 -2.13 0.61
N SER A 253 9.55 -1.39 1.32
CA SER A 253 9.11 -0.06 0.91
C SER A 253 10.12 0.95 1.40
N ALA A 254 10.91 1.55 0.49
CA ALA A 254 11.93 2.55 0.84
C ALA A 254 12.23 3.45 -0.35
N GLY A 255 12.33 4.74 -0.10
CA GLY A 255 12.68 5.74 -1.10
C GLY A 255 14.16 5.70 -1.51
N LYS A 256 14.45 6.16 -2.72
CA LYS A 256 15.83 6.36 -3.18
C LYS A 256 16.43 7.55 -2.44
N ASP A 257 17.69 7.42 -2.05
CA ASP A 257 18.48 8.50 -1.42
C ASP A 257 17.76 9.14 -0.21
N ASN A 258 17.00 8.33 0.56
CA ASN A 258 16.27 8.80 1.74
C ASN A 258 17.22 9.15 2.90
N ASP A 259 16.81 10.12 3.72
CA ASP A 259 17.61 10.66 4.82
C ASP A 259 17.86 9.66 5.96
N TYR A 260 17.08 8.56 6.02
CA TYR A 260 17.17 7.53 7.05
C TYR A 260 18.19 6.43 6.73
N GLY A 261 18.61 6.35 5.45
CA GLY A 261 19.49 5.29 4.96
C GLY A 261 18.79 3.93 4.83
N HIS A 262 17.45 3.92 4.70
CA HIS A 262 16.66 2.71 4.51
C HIS A 262 16.70 2.21 3.06
N PRO A 263 16.66 0.87 2.84
CA PRO A 263 16.85 -0.15 3.87
C PRO A 263 18.29 -0.15 4.38
N HIS A 264 18.46 -0.33 5.68
CA HIS A 264 19.80 -0.43 6.25
C HIS A 264 20.55 -1.65 5.71
N LYS A 265 21.81 -1.46 5.35
CA LYS A 265 22.68 -2.53 4.83
C LYS A 265 22.71 -3.78 5.72
N ARG A 266 22.67 -3.61 7.04
CA ARG A 266 22.59 -4.73 7.98
C ARG A 266 21.40 -5.65 7.71
N VAL A 267 20.26 -5.09 7.32
CA VAL A 267 19.01 -5.85 7.07
C VAL A 267 19.13 -6.60 5.75
N THR A 268 19.56 -5.92 4.68
CA THR A 268 19.74 -6.57 3.38
C THR A 268 20.84 -7.63 3.41
N ASP A 269 21.99 -7.38 4.06
CA ASP A 269 23.03 -8.38 4.25
C ASP A 269 22.54 -9.61 5.04
N MET A 270 21.61 -9.42 5.97
CA MET A 270 20.99 -10.53 6.69
C MET A 270 20.12 -11.38 5.76
N PHE A 271 19.28 -10.76 4.93
CA PHE A 271 18.48 -11.50 3.94
C PHE A 271 19.35 -12.26 2.97
N ASP A 272 20.44 -11.63 2.47
CA ASP A 272 21.40 -12.27 1.58
C ASP A 272 22.05 -13.50 2.24
N ARG A 273 22.53 -13.38 3.49
CA ARG A 273 23.12 -14.50 4.25
C ARG A 273 22.11 -15.63 4.52
N MET A 274 20.84 -15.30 4.68
CA MET A 274 19.78 -16.29 4.93
C MET A 274 19.21 -16.87 3.64
N GLY A 275 19.64 -16.39 2.46
CA GLY A 275 19.13 -16.82 1.16
C GLY A 275 17.67 -16.44 0.95
N ILE A 276 17.19 -15.37 1.57
CA ILE A 276 15.81 -14.88 1.45
C ILE A 276 15.76 -13.86 0.31
N PRO A 277 15.02 -14.11 -0.77
CA PRO A 277 14.86 -13.16 -1.85
C PRO A 277 14.05 -11.94 -1.38
N TYR A 278 14.44 -10.75 -1.83
CA TYR A 278 13.75 -9.51 -1.54
C TYR A 278 13.76 -8.55 -2.73
N ALA A 279 12.84 -7.61 -2.73
CA ALA A 279 12.81 -6.45 -3.64
C ALA A 279 12.66 -5.16 -2.84
N VAL A 280 13.11 -4.04 -3.42
CA VAL A 280 13.07 -2.71 -2.80
C VAL A 280 12.39 -1.75 -3.75
N THR A 281 11.35 -1.05 -3.30
CA THR A 281 10.56 -0.16 -4.16
C THR A 281 11.39 0.92 -4.86
N SER A 282 12.46 1.43 -4.24
CA SER A 282 13.38 2.40 -4.86
C SER A 282 14.23 1.86 -6.01
N LYS A 283 14.31 0.54 -6.17
CA LYS A 283 15.08 -0.13 -7.23
C LYS A 283 14.19 -0.83 -8.24
N ASP A 284 13.10 -1.42 -7.72
CA ASP A 284 12.28 -2.36 -8.46
C ASP A 284 10.91 -1.75 -8.84
N GLY A 285 10.64 -0.48 -8.45
CA GLY A 285 9.32 0.13 -8.60
C GLY A 285 8.28 -0.52 -7.66
N THR A 286 7.01 -0.41 -8.00
CA THR A 286 5.95 -1.11 -7.24
C THR A 286 6.13 -2.62 -7.31
N ILE A 287 6.22 -3.26 -6.15
CA ILE A 287 6.43 -4.71 -6.02
C ILE A 287 5.07 -5.40 -6.10
N VAL A 288 4.81 -6.15 -7.15
CA VAL A 288 3.55 -6.89 -7.33
C VAL A 288 3.82 -8.39 -7.21
N TYR A 289 3.18 -9.01 -6.22
CA TYR A 289 3.27 -10.45 -5.99
C TYR A 289 1.93 -11.12 -6.31
N SER A 290 1.93 -12.12 -7.20
CA SER A 290 0.75 -12.90 -7.53
C SER A 290 0.45 -13.91 -6.43
N ILE A 291 -0.74 -13.81 -5.86
CA ILE A 291 -1.24 -14.77 -4.86
C ILE A 291 -1.48 -16.13 -5.51
N THR A 292 -2.12 -16.13 -6.68
CA THR A 292 -2.51 -17.35 -7.40
C THR A 292 -1.31 -18.12 -7.94
N GLU A 293 -0.31 -17.41 -8.47
CA GLU A 293 0.87 -18.04 -9.05
C GLU A 293 2.01 -18.21 -8.03
N ASN A 294 1.83 -17.67 -6.83
CA ASN A 294 2.81 -17.67 -5.74
C ASN A 294 4.20 -17.19 -6.19
N LYS A 295 4.26 -16.08 -6.91
CA LYS A 295 5.49 -15.52 -7.45
C LYS A 295 5.47 -14.00 -7.58
N LEU A 296 6.66 -13.40 -7.57
CA LEU A 296 6.87 -12.03 -7.96
C LEU A 296 6.55 -11.85 -9.45
N LEU A 297 5.65 -10.94 -9.78
CA LEU A 297 5.42 -10.52 -11.15
C LEU A 297 6.53 -9.52 -11.50
N LYS A 298 7.30 -9.82 -12.57
CA LYS A 298 8.34 -8.90 -13.01
C LYS A 298 7.67 -7.60 -13.45
N ASN A 299 7.96 -6.52 -12.77
CA ASN A 299 7.67 -5.20 -13.28
C ASN A 299 8.53 -4.97 -14.54
N SER A 300 7.88 -4.70 -15.67
CA SER A 300 8.54 -3.89 -16.66
C SER A 300 8.73 -2.53 -15.98
N ALA A 301 10.00 -2.17 -15.77
CA ALA A 301 10.39 -0.92 -15.10
C ALA A 301 9.54 0.24 -15.59
N ILE A 302 8.99 0.98 -14.65
CA ILE A 302 8.50 2.34 -14.87
C ILE A 302 9.67 3.26 -14.57
#